data_9199e5a296371c0ac0b49b9c0be079bf
#
_entry.id   9199e5a296371c0ac0b49b9c0be079bf
#
_cell.length_a   1.000
_cell.length_b   1.000
_cell.length_c   1.000
_cell.angle_alpha   90.00
_cell.angle_beta   90.00
_cell.angle_gamma   90.00
#
_symmetry.space_group_name_H-M   'P 1'
#
loop_
_entity.id
_entity.type
_entity.pdbx_description
1 polymer ?
#
loop_
_entity_poly.entity_id
_entity_poly.type
_entity_poly.pdbx_seq_one_letter_code
_entity_poly.pdbx_strand_id
1 'polypeptide(L)'
;MGLKKINNTYIDVSIKKQNLSFFDKGILMKRFSISTAKRGVGQQKNSFKTPLGKHIVRAKIGDTLPIFTVFSARRPTNEICTDESHLSEPQKDWILSRIIWLSGCEVGINRLGDVDTMQRYIYIHGTPYEKDLGHPVSEGCIRMGNRDVIELFNLVSL
;
A
#
# COMPACT_ATOMS: atom_id res chain seq x y z
N MET A 1 37.22 3.99 -12.18
CA MET A 1 35.91 3.34 -12.39
C MET A 1 35.00 3.69 -11.20
N GLY A 2 34.07 4.58 -11.37
CA GLY A 2 33.10 4.91 -10.33
C GLY A 2 32.11 3.75 -10.20
N LEU A 3 32.12 3.05 -9.07
CA LEU A 3 31.03 2.17 -8.68
C LEU A 3 29.77 3.03 -8.55
N LYS A 4 28.81 2.88 -9.46
CA LYS A 4 27.46 3.37 -9.25
C LYS A 4 27.00 2.83 -7.91
N LYS A 5 26.79 3.69 -6.91
CA LYS A 5 26.07 3.33 -5.68
C LYS A 5 24.70 2.83 -6.13
N ILE A 6 24.54 1.53 -6.16
CA ILE A 6 23.21 0.93 -6.26
C ILE A 6 22.51 1.33 -4.97
N ASN A 7 21.54 2.20 -5.10
CA ASN A 7 20.70 2.58 -3.97
C ASN A 7 19.87 1.35 -3.63
N ASN A 8 20.37 0.52 -2.72
CA ASN A 8 19.79 -0.76 -2.37
C ASN A 8 18.69 -0.59 -1.31
N THR A 9 17.84 0.41 -1.55
CA THR A 9 16.66 0.70 -0.72
C THR A 9 15.44 0.12 -1.42
N TYR A 10 14.74 -0.79 -0.75
CA TYR A 10 13.57 -1.45 -1.32
C TYR A 10 12.61 -1.95 -0.25
N ILE A 11 11.40 -2.26 -0.70
CA ILE A 11 10.35 -2.91 0.08
C ILE A 11 10.16 -4.33 -0.43
N ASP A 12 10.03 -5.29 0.47
CA ASP A 12 9.61 -6.64 0.18
C ASP A 12 8.26 -6.92 0.87
N VAL A 13 7.29 -7.36 0.07
CA VAL A 13 5.95 -7.72 0.56
C VAL A 13 5.80 -9.23 0.52
N SER A 14 5.66 -9.85 1.67
CA SER A 14 5.39 -11.28 1.79
C SER A 14 3.90 -11.54 1.88
N ILE A 15 3.33 -12.11 0.83
CA ILE A 15 1.92 -12.54 0.80
C ILE A 15 1.68 -13.65 1.82
N LYS A 16 2.60 -14.61 1.89
CA LYS A 16 2.49 -15.74 2.81
C LYS A 16 2.50 -15.31 4.28
N LYS A 17 3.39 -14.39 4.64
CA LYS A 17 3.57 -13.94 6.02
C LYS A 17 2.70 -12.73 6.37
N GLN A 18 2.05 -12.11 5.39
CA GLN A 18 1.28 -10.88 5.55
C GLN A 18 2.08 -9.80 6.29
N ASN A 19 3.31 -9.58 5.82
CA ASN A 19 4.16 -8.52 6.31
C ASN A 19 4.87 -7.78 5.17
N LEU A 20 5.30 -6.56 5.48
CA LEU A 20 6.07 -5.68 4.60
C LEU A 20 7.37 -5.35 5.30
N SER A 21 8.49 -5.60 4.64
CA SER A 21 9.83 -5.32 5.14
C SER A 21 10.47 -4.18 4.36
N PHE A 22 11.01 -3.20 5.05
CA PHE A 22 11.76 -2.10 4.48
C PHE A 22 13.26 -2.31 4.70
N PHE A 23 14.00 -2.27 3.59
CA PHE A 23 15.46 -2.44 3.57
C PHE A 23 16.14 -1.14 3.13
N ASP A 24 17.20 -0.78 3.80
CA ASP A 24 18.11 0.29 3.39
C ASP A 24 19.54 -0.27 3.31
N LYS A 25 20.22 0.01 2.19
CA LYS A 25 21.56 -0.53 1.91
C LYS A 25 21.63 -2.06 2.07
N GLY A 26 20.55 -2.75 1.75
CA GLY A 26 20.43 -4.20 1.87
C GLY A 26 20.21 -4.72 3.29
N ILE A 27 20.07 -3.84 4.27
CA ILE A 27 19.85 -4.20 5.68
C ILE A 27 18.38 -4.01 6.02
N LEU A 28 17.77 -5.02 6.66
CA LEU A 28 16.40 -4.92 7.17
C LEU A 28 16.32 -3.85 8.27
N MET A 29 15.55 -2.80 8.01
CA MET A 29 15.37 -1.68 8.93
C MET A 29 14.08 -1.78 9.72
N LYS A 30 12.97 -2.16 9.05
CA LYS A 30 11.63 -2.24 9.65
C LYS A 30 10.83 -3.36 9.01
N ARG A 31 9.93 -3.93 9.80
CA ARG A 31 8.92 -4.87 9.33
C ARG A 31 7.57 -4.52 9.93
N PHE A 32 6.55 -4.51 9.09
CA PHE A 32 5.20 -4.12 9.46
C PHE A 32 4.21 -5.23 9.12
N SER A 33 3.20 -5.41 9.96
CA SER A 33 2.04 -6.25 9.62
C SER A 33 1.19 -5.56 8.58
N ILE A 34 0.70 -6.31 7.61
CA ILE A 34 -0.14 -5.82 6.52
C ILE A 34 -1.34 -6.73 6.29
N SER A 35 -2.24 -6.27 5.43
CA SER A 35 -3.28 -7.11 4.82
C SER A 35 -3.28 -6.91 3.32
N THR A 36 -3.14 -8.00 2.58
CA THR A 36 -3.33 -8.04 1.13
C THR A 36 -4.74 -8.55 0.79
N ALA A 37 -5.01 -8.78 -0.49
CA ALA A 37 -6.34 -9.11 -0.96
C ALA A 37 -6.90 -10.41 -0.38
N LYS A 38 -8.14 -10.35 0.08
CA LYS A 38 -8.95 -11.51 0.48
C LYS A 38 -9.05 -12.56 -0.64
N ARG A 39 -9.11 -12.10 -1.89
CA ARG A 39 -9.19 -12.98 -3.09
C ARG A 39 -7.84 -13.53 -3.53
N GLY A 40 -6.76 -13.23 -2.81
CA GLY A 40 -5.42 -13.71 -3.12
C GLY A 40 -4.68 -12.81 -4.11
N VAL A 41 -3.72 -13.39 -4.82
CA VAL A 41 -2.82 -12.68 -5.73
C VAL A 41 -3.27 -12.79 -7.18
N GLY A 42 -3.08 -11.73 -7.95
CA GLY A 42 -3.40 -11.70 -9.36
C GLY A 42 -3.29 -10.30 -9.95
N GLN A 43 -3.06 -10.25 -11.26
CA GLN A 43 -2.73 -9.03 -11.99
C GLN A 43 -3.94 -8.42 -12.70
N GLN A 44 -5.00 -9.19 -12.91
CA GLN A 44 -6.09 -8.82 -13.78
C GLN A 44 -6.92 -7.66 -13.23
N LYS A 45 -7.28 -6.73 -14.12
CA LYS A 45 -8.21 -5.64 -13.84
C LYS A 45 -9.54 -6.20 -13.31
N ASN A 46 -10.12 -5.54 -12.34
CA ASN A 46 -11.38 -5.93 -11.68
C ASN A 46 -11.36 -7.29 -10.97
N SER A 47 -10.17 -7.87 -10.71
CA SER A 47 -10.05 -9.13 -10.00
C SER A 47 -10.16 -8.99 -8.47
N PHE A 48 -9.95 -7.79 -7.95
CA PHE A 48 -9.83 -7.52 -6.50
C PHE A 48 -8.70 -8.32 -5.83
N LYS A 49 -7.68 -8.67 -6.62
CA LYS A 49 -6.49 -9.39 -6.16
C LYS A 49 -5.29 -8.44 -6.04
N THR A 50 -4.35 -8.79 -5.20
CA THR A 50 -3.10 -8.04 -5.05
C THR A 50 -2.13 -8.45 -6.14
N PRO A 51 -1.58 -7.50 -6.93
CA PRO A 51 -0.63 -7.84 -7.99
C PRO A 51 0.71 -8.29 -7.42
N LEU A 52 1.37 -9.19 -8.15
CA LEU A 52 2.73 -9.66 -7.89
C LEU A 52 3.74 -8.94 -8.78
N GLY A 53 5.01 -9.21 -8.51
CA GLY A 53 6.11 -8.76 -9.32
C GLY A 53 6.70 -7.43 -8.86
N LYS A 54 7.54 -6.86 -9.71
CA LYS A 54 8.32 -5.68 -9.40
C LYS A 54 7.49 -4.40 -9.60
N HIS A 55 7.55 -3.53 -8.60
CA HIS A 55 6.83 -2.25 -8.58
C HIS A 55 7.76 -1.10 -8.18
N ILE A 56 7.31 0.11 -8.47
CA ILE A 56 7.89 1.34 -7.93
C ILE A 56 6.81 2.14 -7.20
N VAL A 57 7.24 2.99 -6.29
CA VAL A 57 6.38 4.02 -5.69
C VAL A 57 6.18 5.11 -6.74
N ARG A 58 4.96 5.23 -7.24
CA ARG A 58 4.61 6.20 -8.31
C ARG A 58 4.29 7.57 -7.76
N ALA A 59 3.56 7.62 -6.67
CA ALA A 59 3.15 8.85 -6.02
C ALA A 59 2.97 8.63 -4.53
N LYS A 60 3.12 9.72 -3.78
CA LYS A 60 2.92 9.78 -2.34
C LYS A 60 1.92 10.89 -2.05
N ILE A 61 0.81 10.55 -1.40
CA ILE A 61 -0.31 11.46 -1.15
C ILE A 61 -0.61 11.52 0.35
N GLY A 62 -0.79 12.72 0.87
CA GLY A 62 -1.19 12.94 2.26
C GLY A 62 -0.08 13.41 3.19
N ASP A 63 1.06 13.87 2.65
CA ASP A 63 2.13 14.43 3.47
C ASP A 63 1.60 15.56 4.37
N THR A 64 2.04 15.56 5.63
CA THR A 64 1.64 16.53 6.67
C THR A 64 0.18 16.48 7.13
N LEU A 65 -0.67 15.67 6.49
CA LEU A 65 -2.07 15.53 6.93
C LEU A 65 -2.18 14.75 8.23
N PRO A 66 -3.24 15.00 9.02
CA PRO A 66 -3.47 14.25 10.26
C PRO A 66 -3.59 12.75 10.03
N ILE A 67 -3.18 11.97 11.02
CA ILE A 67 -3.48 10.54 11.08
C ILE A 67 -5.00 10.32 11.01
N PHE A 68 -5.43 9.21 10.38
CA PHE A 68 -6.83 8.87 10.12
C PHE A 68 -7.57 9.77 9.13
N THR A 69 -6.88 10.69 8.45
CA THR A 69 -7.48 11.43 7.34
C THR A 69 -8.09 10.45 6.33
N VAL A 70 -9.34 10.68 5.97
CA VAL A 70 -10.07 9.86 4.98
C VAL A 70 -9.80 10.37 3.58
N PHE A 71 -9.41 9.46 2.68
CA PHE A 71 -9.23 9.75 1.27
C PHE A 71 -10.35 9.17 0.42
N SER A 72 -10.75 9.89 -0.61
CA SER A 72 -11.63 9.44 -1.67
C SER A 72 -11.05 9.84 -3.03
N ALA A 73 -10.96 8.91 -3.96
CA ALA A 73 -10.36 9.13 -5.27
C ALA A 73 -9.00 9.86 -5.18
N ARG A 74 -8.16 9.44 -4.26
CA ARG A 74 -6.80 9.96 -4.00
C ARG A 74 -6.76 11.41 -3.53
N ARG A 75 -7.84 11.89 -2.94
CA ARG A 75 -7.94 13.25 -2.38
C ARG A 75 -8.42 13.20 -0.93
N PRO A 76 -7.89 14.06 -0.05
CA PRO A 76 -8.41 14.14 1.31
C PRO A 76 -9.84 14.68 1.29
N THR A 77 -10.70 14.11 2.13
CA THR A 77 -12.12 14.52 2.24
C THR A 77 -12.35 15.58 3.30
N ASN A 78 -11.33 15.96 4.07
CA ASN A 78 -11.39 16.76 5.29
C ASN A 78 -12.09 16.04 6.48
N GLU A 79 -12.40 14.76 6.34
CA GLU A 79 -12.87 13.92 7.43
C GLU A 79 -11.70 13.20 8.11
N ILE A 80 -11.83 13.01 9.41
CA ILE A 80 -10.97 12.14 10.21
C ILE A 80 -11.81 10.92 10.61
N CYS A 81 -11.33 9.73 10.28
CA CYS A 81 -12.02 8.49 10.61
C CYS A 81 -12.03 8.26 12.13
N THR A 82 -13.20 7.93 12.65
CA THR A 82 -13.43 7.55 14.04
C THR A 82 -13.97 6.12 14.10
N ASP A 83 -14.00 5.52 15.28
CA ASP A 83 -14.62 4.20 15.45
C ASP A 83 -16.11 4.23 15.05
N GLU A 84 -16.80 5.30 15.37
CA GLU A 84 -18.20 5.49 14.99
C GLU A 84 -18.38 5.58 13.47
N SER A 85 -17.53 6.36 12.78
CA SER A 85 -17.68 6.57 11.35
C SER A 85 -17.47 5.30 10.53
N HIS A 86 -16.43 4.50 10.84
CA HIS A 86 -16.20 3.27 10.07
C HIS A 86 -17.17 2.14 10.42
N LEU A 87 -17.65 2.07 11.65
CA LEU A 87 -18.66 1.08 12.05
C LEU A 87 -20.02 1.37 11.42
N SER A 88 -20.34 2.65 11.16
CA SER A 88 -21.59 3.03 10.48
C SER A 88 -21.59 2.71 8.98
N GLU A 89 -20.43 2.56 8.37
CA GLU A 89 -20.27 2.25 6.94
C GLU A 89 -19.35 1.03 6.71
N PRO A 90 -19.76 -0.18 7.15
CA PRO A 90 -18.88 -1.36 7.13
C PRO A 90 -18.56 -1.88 5.72
N GLN A 91 -19.32 -1.47 4.70
CA GLN A 91 -19.08 -1.88 3.30
C GLN A 91 -18.12 -0.96 2.56
N LYS A 92 -17.79 0.19 3.14
CA LYS A 92 -16.89 1.15 2.51
C LYS A 92 -15.44 0.64 2.55
N ASP A 93 -14.74 0.78 1.44
CA ASP A 93 -13.29 0.55 1.39
C ASP A 93 -12.57 1.80 1.91
N TRP A 94 -12.27 1.79 3.21
CA TRP A 94 -11.65 2.91 3.89
C TRP A 94 -10.17 3.02 3.55
N ILE A 95 -9.77 4.19 3.05
CA ILE A 95 -8.38 4.54 2.77
C ILE A 95 -7.98 5.68 3.67
N LEU A 96 -7.09 5.42 4.62
CA LEU A 96 -6.76 6.35 5.70
C LEU A 96 -5.29 6.75 5.72
N SER A 97 -5.04 7.91 6.29
CA SER A 97 -3.75 8.43 6.76
C SER A 97 -2.79 8.81 5.64
N ARG A 98 -2.39 7.89 4.80
CA ARG A 98 -1.45 8.09 3.68
C ARG A 98 -1.78 7.17 2.52
N ILE A 99 -1.46 7.62 1.32
CA ILE A 99 -1.48 6.80 0.10
C ILE A 99 -0.06 6.73 -0.45
N ILE A 100 0.45 5.52 -0.61
CA ILE A 100 1.65 5.21 -1.39
C ILE A 100 1.17 4.46 -2.63
N TRP A 101 1.13 5.15 -3.76
CA TRP A 101 0.56 4.62 -5.00
C TRP A 101 1.61 3.86 -5.79
N LEU A 102 1.31 2.63 -6.19
CA LEU A 102 2.23 1.73 -6.85
C LEU A 102 2.04 1.71 -8.37
N SER A 103 3.13 1.52 -9.09
CA SER A 103 3.15 1.24 -10.53
C SER A 103 3.99 0.01 -10.80
N GLY A 104 3.51 -0.86 -11.69
CA GLY A 104 4.26 -2.04 -12.12
C GLY A 104 5.46 -1.68 -12.99
N CYS A 105 6.49 -2.52 -12.97
CA CYS A 105 7.70 -2.38 -13.77
C CYS A 105 7.76 -3.34 -14.95
N GLU A 106 6.87 -4.32 -15.01
CA GLU A 106 6.96 -5.44 -15.94
C GLU A 106 5.80 -5.40 -16.94
N VAL A 107 6.09 -4.91 -18.16
CA VAL A 107 5.10 -4.78 -19.23
C VAL A 107 4.47 -6.13 -19.55
N GLY A 108 3.12 -6.18 -19.61
CA GLY A 108 2.34 -7.39 -19.84
C GLY A 108 2.13 -8.27 -18.60
N ILE A 109 2.78 -7.97 -17.49
CA ILE A 109 2.64 -8.68 -16.22
C ILE A 109 1.90 -7.80 -15.20
N ASN A 110 2.42 -6.62 -14.89
CA ASN A 110 1.81 -5.67 -13.97
C ASN A 110 1.82 -4.21 -14.47
N ARG A 111 2.15 -4.02 -15.74
CA ARG A 111 2.18 -2.72 -16.40
C ARG A 111 1.53 -2.78 -17.77
N LEU A 112 0.74 -1.75 -18.10
CA LEU A 112 -0.05 -1.56 -19.30
C LEU A 112 -1.22 -2.57 -19.46
N GLY A 113 -2.17 -2.22 -20.31
CA GLY A 113 -3.33 -3.05 -20.61
C GLY A 113 -4.20 -3.36 -19.37
N ASP A 114 -4.75 -4.55 -19.35
CA ASP A 114 -5.67 -5.00 -18.31
C ASP A 114 -4.98 -5.52 -17.04
N VAL A 115 -3.66 -5.40 -16.96
CA VAL A 115 -2.84 -5.83 -15.83
C VAL A 115 -2.11 -4.68 -15.13
N ASP A 116 -2.39 -3.45 -15.50
CA ASP A 116 -1.68 -2.26 -15.02
C ASP A 116 -1.98 -1.95 -13.56
N THR A 117 -1.00 -2.13 -12.69
CA THR A 117 -1.12 -1.88 -11.25
C THR A 117 -1.54 -0.45 -10.94
N MET A 118 -0.94 0.54 -11.60
CA MET A 118 -1.24 1.95 -11.36
C MET A 118 -2.69 2.29 -11.73
N GLN A 119 -3.15 1.82 -12.89
CA GLN A 119 -4.52 2.06 -13.36
C GLN A 119 -5.56 1.23 -12.61
N ARG A 120 -5.14 0.18 -11.92
CA ARG A 120 -5.97 -0.58 -10.99
C ARG A 120 -6.08 0.10 -9.62
N TYR A 121 -5.43 1.24 -9.40
CA TYR A 121 -5.45 1.99 -8.15
C TYR A 121 -4.96 1.17 -6.96
N ILE A 122 -3.85 0.47 -7.11
CA ILE A 122 -3.24 -0.30 -6.03
C ILE A 122 -2.33 0.60 -5.19
N TYR A 123 -2.71 0.76 -3.93
CA TYR A 123 -1.99 1.58 -2.94
C TYR A 123 -1.53 0.76 -1.75
N ILE A 124 -0.53 1.29 -1.05
CA ILE A 124 -0.29 0.99 0.35
C ILE A 124 -0.95 2.14 1.14
N HIS A 125 -1.83 1.82 2.08
CA HIS A 125 -2.60 2.82 2.82
C HIS A 125 -2.97 2.36 4.22
N GLY A 126 -3.36 3.31 5.08
CA GLY A 126 -3.89 3.01 6.41
C GLY A 126 -5.32 2.45 6.37
N THR A 127 -5.71 1.77 7.44
CA THR A 127 -7.02 1.13 7.59
C THR A 127 -7.59 1.33 8.99
N PRO A 128 -8.93 1.45 9.14
CA PRO A 128 -9.55 1.41 10.47
C PRO A 128 -9.58 0.00 11.07
N TYR A 129 -9.36 -1.03 10.26
CA TYR A 129 -9.42 -2.45 10.66
C TYR A 129 -8.05 -3.00 11.06
N GLU A 130 -7.34 -2.31 11.96
CA GLU A 130 -5.99 -2.71 12.37
C GLU A 130 -5.93 -4.07 13.06
N LYS A 131 -7.04 -4.52 13.64
CA LYS A 131 -7.13 -5.85 14.26
C LYS A 131 -7.03 -6.99 13.24
N ASP A 132 -7.33 -6.71 11.97
CA ASP A 132 -7.28 -7.71 10.90
C ASP A 132 -5.89 -7.80 10.25
N LEU A 133 -4.96 -6.92 10.59
CA LEU A 133 -3.61 -6.95 10.04
C LEU A 133 -2.92 -8.27 10.38
N GLY A 134 -2.18 -8.80 9.40
CA GLY A 134 -1.63 -10.14 9.45
C GLY A 134 -2.49 -11.18 8.72
N HIS A 135 -3.70 -10.79 8.27
CA HIS A 135 -4.62 -11.64 7.51
C HIS A 135 -5.00 -10.98 6.18
N PRO A 136 -5.20 -11.78 5.10
CA PRO A 136 -5.60 -11.24 3.78
C PRO A 136 -7.09 -10.90 3.77
N VAL A 137 -7.42 -9.63 3.92
CA VAL A 137 -8.80 -9.15 4.03
C VAL A 137 -9.12 -7.94 3.13
N SER A 138 -8.14 -7.44 2.35
CA SER A 138 -8.34 -6.26 1.52
C SER A 138 -9.06 -6.55 0.20
N GLU A 139 -9.36 -5.49 -0.54
CA GLU A 139 -9.97 -5.53 -1.87
C GLU A 139 -8.94 -5.36 -3.00
N GLY A 140 -7.66 -5.64 -2.71
CA GLY A 140 -6.55 -5.56 -3.68
C GLY A 140 -5.37 -4.73 -3.20
N CYS A 141 -5.62 -3.60 -2.55
CA CYS A 141 -4.59 -2.76 -1.95
C CYS A 141 -3.87 -3.44 -0.78
N ILE A 142 -2.77 -2.86 -0.35
CA ILE A 142 -2.01 -3.29 0.82
C ILE A 142 -2.37 -2.39 2.00
N ARG A 143 -3.08 -2.94 2.98
CA ARG A 143 -3.47 -2.23 4.20
C ARG A 143 -2.39 -2.31 5.26
N MET A 144 -2.15 -1.20 5.93
CA MET A 144 -1.22 -1.08 7.06
C MET A 144 -1.90 -0.41 8.26
N GLY A 145 -1.29 -0.56 9.44
CA GLY A 145 -1.63 0.29 10.58
C GLY A 145 -1.41 1.77 10.23
N ASN A 146 -2.20 2.65 10.81
CA ASN A 146 -2.17 4.07 10.46
C ASN A 146 -0.84 4.75 10.82
N ARG A 147 -0.28 4.43 11.97
CA ARG A 147 1.06 4.91 12.37
C ARG A 147 2.16 4.30 11.51
N ASP A 148 2.02 3.03 11.17
CA ASP A 148 2.98 2.29 10.37
C ASP A 148 3.06 2.85 8.94
N VAL A 149 1.93 3.17 8.31
CA VAL A 149 1.93 3.73 6.96
C VAL A 149 2.53 5.14 6.93
N ILE A 150 2.35 5.92 7.99
CA ILE A 150 3.00 7.23 8.13
C ILE A 150 4.52 7.06 8.24
N GLU A 151 4.98 6.11 9.05
CA GLU A 151 6.41 5.80 9.18
C GLU A 151 7.00 5.35 7.83
N LEU A 152 6.35 4.40 7.16
CA LEU A 152 6.79 3.94 5.84
C LEU A 152 6.79 5.08 4.81
N PHE A 153 5.76 5.90 4.80
CA PHE A 153 5.66 7.06 3.91
C PHE A 153 6.86 8.01 4.05
N ASN A 154 7.33 8.23 5.27
CA ASN A 154 8.48 9.07 5.54
C ASN A 154 9.82 8.41 5.17
N LEU A 155 9.87 7.08 5.11
CA LEU A 155 11.07 6.33 4.76
C LEU A 155 11.26 6.18 3.24
N VAL A 156 10.17 6.10 2.48
CA VAL A 156 10.24 5.87 1.03
C VAL A 156 10.34 7.19 0.26
N SER A 157 11.08 7.16 -0.83
CA SER A 157 11.15 8.26 -1.81
C SER A 157 10.59 7.82 -3.16
N LEU A 158 10.28 8.81 -3.99
CA LEU A 158 9.85 8.59 -5.37
C LEU A 158 11.02 8.18 -6.27
#